data_6b4f098d20cf9b7377c769038e402b02
#
_entry.id   6b4f098d20cf9b7377c769038e402b02
#
_cell.length_a   1.000
_cell.length_b   1.000
_cell.length_c   1.000
_cell.angle_alpha   90.00
_cell.angle_beta   90.00
_cell.angle_gamma   90.00
#
_symmetry.space_group_name_H-M   'P 1'
#
loop_
_entity.id
_entity.type
_entity.pdbx_description
1 polymer ?
#
loop_
_entity_poly.entity_id
_entity_poly.type
_entity_poly.pdbx_seq_one_letter_code
_entity_poly.pdbx_strand_id
1 'polypeptide(L)'
;MNMMNGKKIAFALLLLSAVLLCTACGESAATANSGVPTSTEIPAILNQAEYVLYQNIFYNDYGPQYDGKEVTKTGIFTSIYDAFNGVNRYYVWGYLDNTRCCDWQWEIKVEDAKNLPANGSVVSVRGTFASSQDALDGYWITNPTIDVQTIFVGEACELNMLTMSDTLERVQIMNILYRSEAFEGKQFSAYGRVLSADTLQDPYYDGSWQIPFTVPGELPAIGTTVSLRGKVVSGALEAASLTKLD
;
A
#
# COMPACT_ATOMS: atom_id res chain seq x y z
N MET A 1 -4.28 60.18 37.61
CA MET A 1 -5.05 59.71 36.46
C MET A 1 -4.13 58.81 35.66
N ASN A 2 -4.11 57.50 36.00
CA ASN A 2 -3.14 56.52 35.52
C ASN A 2 -3.70 55.74 34.31
N MET A 3 -3.07 55.91 33.15
CA MET A 3 -3.24 55.07 32.03
C MET A 3 -2.32 53.85 32.22
N MET A 4 -2.85 52.72 32.63
CA MET A 4 -2.13 51.44 32.68
C MET A 4 -2.53 50.53 31.53
N ASN A 5 -1.60 50.41 30.60
CA ASN A 5 -1.12 49.20 29.93
C ASN A 5 -2.11 48.15 29.40
N GLY A 6 -2.55 48.39 28.16
CA GLY A 6 -3.21 47.41 27.31
C GLY A 6 -2.28 46.42 26.58
N LYS A 7 -1.01 46.22 26.99
CA LYS A 7 -0.03 45.38 26.28
C LYS A 7 0.32 44.05 26.94
N LYS A 8 -0.27 43.70 28.07
CA LYS A 8 0.02 42.42 28.77
C LYS A 8 -1.04 41.33 28.63
N ILE A 9 -2.18 41.60 27.99
CA ILE A 9 -3.25 40.61 27.80
C ILE A 9 -3.16 39.92 26.46
N ALA A 10 -2.44 40.48 25.47
CA ALA A 10 -2.29 39.87 24.13
C ALA A 10 -1.24 38.74 24.09
N PHE A 11 -0.39 38.56 25.09
CA PHE A 11 0.67 37.55 25.09
C PHE A 11 0.28 36.24 25.78
N ALA A 12 -0.80 36.20 26.54
CA ALA A 12 -1.28 34.98 27.22
C ALA A 12 -2.27 34.17 26.39
N LEU A 13 -2.84 34.73 25.32
CA LEU A 13 -3.76 34.04 24.41
C LEU A 13 -3.07 33.38 23.19
N LEU A 14 -1.79 33.68 22.95
CA LEU A 14 -1.04 33.11 21.84
C LEU A 14 -0.26 31.82 22.21
N LEU A 15 -0.18 31.49 23.49
CA LEU A 15 0.48 30.28 23.97
C LEU A 15 -0.46 29.11 24.23
N LEU A 16 -1.79 29.30 24.10
CA LEU A 16 -2.78 28.23 24.26
C LEU A 16 -3.29 27.67 22.95
N SER A 17 -2.88 28.21 21.79
CA SER A 17 -3.28 27.74 20.46
C SER A 17 -2.25 26.85 19.77
N ALA A 18 -1.09 26.60 20.40
CA ALA A 18 -0.01 25.79 19.81
C ALA A 18 0.06 24.35 20.33
N VAL A 19 -0.89 23.89 21.16
CA VAL A 19 -0.88 22.52 21.73
C VAL A 19 -2.02 21.66 21.21
N LEU A 20 -2.84 22.13 20.27
CA LEU A 20 -4.00 21.39 19.75
C LEU A 20 -3.88 20.99 18.27
N LEU A 21 -2.68 20.89 17.72
CA LEU A 21 -2.48 20.50 16.31
C LEU A 21 -1.66 19.21 16.12
N CYS A 22 -1.58 18.35 17.12
CA CYS A 22 -0.89 17.06 17.02
C CYS A 22 -1.78 15.86 17.34
N THR A 23 -3.07 15.90 17.02
CA THR A 23 -3.93 14.70 17.09
C THR A 23 -4.94 14.73 15.95
N ALA A 24 -4.44 14.64 14.72
CA ALA A 24 -5.25 14.32 13.57
C ALA A 24 -4.51 13.30 12.69
N CYS A 25 -3.96 12.23 13.30
CA CYS A 25 -4.00 10.93 12.62
C CYS A 25 -5.45 10.49 12.71
N GLY A 26 -6.20 10.77 11.65
CA GLY A 26 -7.57 10.28 11.54
C GLY A 26 -7.55 8.76 11.61
N GLU A 27 -8.02 8.20 12.73
CA GLU A 27 -8.62 6.87 12.70
C GLU A 27 -9.67 6.93 11.60
N SER A 28 -9.35 6.35 10.45
CA SER A 28 -10.34 5.99 9.46
C SER A 28 -11.20 4.95 10.18
N ALA A 29 -12.28 5.42 10.80
CA ALA A 29 -13.28 4.55 11.37
C ALA A 29 -13.83 3.71 10.22
N ALA A 30 -13.20 2.54 10.00
CA ALA A 30 -13.83 1.47 9.29
C ALA A 30 -15.16 1.25 10.00
N THR A 31 -16.25 1.60 9.36
CA THR A 31 -17.59 1.31 9.83
C THR A 31 -17.61 -0.19 10.05
N ALA A 32 -17.54 -0.60 11.32
CA ALA A 32 -17.59 -1.99 11.74
C ALA A 32 -18.92 -2.55 11.26
N ASN A 33 -18.90 -3.23 10.14
CA ASN A 33 -20.02 -4.02 9.67
C ASN A 33 -20.09 -5.19 10.65
N SER A 34 -21.12 -5.20 11.49
CA SER A 34 -21.28 -6.14 12.59
C SER A 34 -21.27 -7.58 12.06
N GLY A 35 -20.14 -8.27 12.20
CA GLY A 35 -20.01 -9.68 11.87
C GLY A 35 -18.78 -10.08 11.05
N VAL A 36 -18.08 -9.16 10.41
CA VAL A 36 -16.85 -9.48 9.65
C VAL A 36 -15.65 -9.48 10.61
N PRO A 37 -14.84 -10.56 10.67
CA PRO A 37 -13.62 -10.61 11.48
C PRO A 37 -12.64 -9.49 11.16
N THR A 38 -11.85 -9.06 12.14
CA THR A 38 -10.78 -8.08 11.96
C THR A 38 -9.42 -8.72 12.22
N SER A 39 -8.36 -8.23 11.55
CA SER A 39 -6.97 -8.67 11.73
C SER A 39 -6.02 -7.49 11.70
N THR A 40 -4.97 -7.54 12.52
CA THR A 40 -3.82 -6.61 12.47
C THR A 40 -2.66 -7.16 11.64
N GLU A 41 -2.76 -8.41 11.21
CA GLU A 41 -1.76 -9.08 10.39
C GLU A 41 -2.31 -9.34 9.00
N ILE A 42 -1.45 -9.22 7.98
CA ILE A 42 -1.79 -9.61 6.61
C ILE A 42 -1.57 -11.11 6.49
N PRO A 43 -2.62 -11.90 6.25
CA PRO A 43 -2.46 -13.35 6.17
C PRO A 43 -1.69 -13.74 4.91
N ALA A 44 -0.94 -14.84 5.00
CA ALA A 44 -0.41 -15.50 3.82
C ALA A 44 -1.57 -16.22 3.11
N ILE A 45 -2.05 -15.67 2.00
CA ILE A 45 -3.03 -16.35 1.15
C ILE A 45 -2.26 -17.23 0.18
N LEU A 46 -2.43 -18.54 0.34
CA LEU A 46 -1.80 -19.56 -0.50
C LEU A 46 -2.84 -20.15 -1.43
N ASN A 47 -2.68 -19.97 -2.73
CA ASN A 47 -3.65 -20.48 -3.71
C ASN A 47 -3.00 -20.95 -5.00
N GLN A 48 -2.43 -22.15 -4.95
CA GLN A 48 -1.75 -22.75 -6.09
C GLN A 48 -2.64 -22.86 -7.36
N ALA A 49 -3.91 -23.18 -7.19
CA ALA A 49 -4.83 -23.30 -8.33
C ALA A 49 -5.06 -21.96 -9.03
N GLU A 50 -5.20 -20.88 -8.25
CA GLU A 50 -5.34 -19.54 -8.80
C GLU A 50 -4.03 -19.04 -9.43
N TYR A 51 -2.88 -19.39 -8.87
CA TYR A 51 -1.59 -19.06 -9.45
C TYR A 51 -1.38 -19.75 -10.81
N VAL A 52 -1.71 -21.05 -10.93
CA VAL A 52 -1.65 -21.77 -12.22
C VAL A 52 -2.57 -21.13 -13.26
N LEU A 53 -3.77 -20.73 -12.86
CA LEU A 53 -4.70 -20.02 -13.74
C LEU A 53 -4.14 -18.64 -14.15
N TYR A 54 -3.55 -17.90 -13.21
CA TYR A 54 -2.86 -16.66 -13.48
C TYR A 54 -1.74 -16.82 -14.51
N GLN A 55 -0.85 -17.81 -14.32
CA GLN A 55 0.20 -18.11 -15.29
C GLN A 55 -0.35 -18.44 -16.69
N ASN A 56 -1.42 -19.25 -16.77
CA ASN A 56 -2.01 -19.60 -18.06
C ASN A 56 -2.56 -18.37 -18.79
N ILE A 57 -3.18 -17.45 -18.08
CA ILE A 57 -3.77 -16.25 -18.67
C ILE A 57 -2.69 -15.25 -19.10
N PHE A 58 -1.76 -14.92 -18.19
CA PHE A 58 -0.83 -13.82 -18.40
C PHE A 58 0.48 -14.20 -19.07
N TYR A 59 0.96 -15.45 -18.89
CA TYR A 59 2.23 -15.88 -19.47
C TYR A 59 2.08 -16.84 -20.65
N ASN A 60 0.94 -17.56 -20.75
CA ASN A 60 0.71 -18.53 -21.82
C ASN A 60 -0.31 -18.06 -22.88
N ASP A 61 -0.66 -16.77 -22.89
CA ASP A 61 -1.59 -16.12 -23.84
C ASP A 61 -2.99 -16.77 -23.91
N TYR A 62 -3.44 -17.41 -22.84
CA TYR A 62 -4.80 -17.98 -22.79
C TYR A 62 -5.87 -16.98 -22.33
N GLY A 63 -5.47 -15.74 -22.01
CA GLY A 63 -6.38 -14.69 -21.55
C GLY A 63 -7.62 -14.50 -22.45
N PRO A 64 -7.49 -14.44 -23.81
CA PRO A 64 -8.64 -14.27 -24.69
C PRO A 64 -9.70 -15.37 -24.56
N GLN A 65 -9.34 -16.57 -24.08
CA GLN A 65 -10.28 -17.68 -23.87
C GLN A 65 -11.19 -17.46 -22.64
N TYR A 66 -10.78 -16.55 -21.75
CA TYR A 66 -11.52 -16.20 -20.53
C TYR A 66 -12.31 -14.91 -20.69
N ASP A 67 -12.09 -14.14 -21.76
CA ASP A 67 -12.78 -12.88 -22.01
C ASP A 67 -14.32 -13.05 -21.99
N GLY A 68 -15.01 -12.24 -21.22
CA GLY A 68 -16.45 -12.34 -21.00
C GLY A 68 -16.90 -13.43 -20.01
N LYS A 69 -15.99 -14.24 -19.44
CA LYS A 69 -16.37 -15.25 -18.45
C LYS A 69 -16.45 -14.66 -17.04
N GLU A 70 -17.38 -15.18 -16.25
CA GLU A 70 -17.42 -14.91 -14.82
C GLU A 70 -16.23 -15.58 -14.13
N VAL A 71 -15.55 -14.85 -13.28
CA VAL A 71 -14.44 -15.32 -12.45
C VAL A 71 -14.65 -14.94 -11.00
N THR A 72 -14.12 -15.77 -10.10
CA THR A 72 -14.08 -15.48 -8.66
C THR A 72 -12.65 -15.63 -8.18
N LYS A 73 -12.15 -14.62 -7.45
CA LYS A 73 -10.80 -14.57 -6.89
C LYS A 73 -10.85 -14.25 -5.43
N THR A 74 -10.08 -14.98 -4.64
CA THR A 74 -9.93 -14.73 -3.20
C THR A 74 -8.49 -14.34 -2.93
N GLY A 75 -8.30 -13.28 -2.15
CA GLY A 75 -6.95 -12.80 -1.82
C GLY A 75 -6.98 -11.56 -0.96
N ILE A 76 -5.87 -10.85 -0.98
CA ILE A 76 -5.65 -9.60 -0.25
C ILE A 76 -5.99 -8.44 -1.17
N PHE A 77 -6.86 -7.53 -0.70
CA PHE A 77 -7.17 -6.30 -1.42
C PHE A 77 -6.07 -5.28 -1.21
N THR A 78 -5.65 -4.62 -2.28
CA THR A 78 -4.77 -3.45 -2.21
C THR A 78 -5.04 -2.47 -3.33
N SER A 79 -4.64 -1.22 -3.11
CA SER A 79 -4.63 -0.17 -4.13
C SER A 79 -3.24 0.43 -4.26
N ILE A 80 -2.88 0.78 -5.48
CA ILE A 80 -1.68 1.57 -5.78
C ILE A 80 -2.09 2.82 -6.57
N TYR A 81 -1.31 3.88 -6.43
CA TYR A 81 -1.46 5.06 -7.29
C TYR A 81 -0.49 4.96 -8.47
N ASP A 82 -1.06 4.75 -9.67
CA ASP A 82 -0.32 4.80 -10.93
C ASP A 82 -0.07 6.26 -11.32
N ALA A 83 1.09 6.78 -10.95
CA ALA A 83 1.44 8.17 -11.18
C ALA A 83 1.76 8.50 -12.65
N PHE A 84 1.98 7.49 -13.50
CA PHE A 84 2.16 7.70 -14.94
C PHE A 84 0.84 8.01 -15.64
N ASN A 85 -0.24 7.38 -15.20
CA ASN A 85 -1.58 7.56 -15.75
C ASN A 85 -2.48 8.44 -14.87
N GLY A 86 -2.05 8.79 -13.65
CA GLY A 86 -2.79 9.65 -12.71
C GLY A 86 -4.05 8.98 -12.15
N VAL A 87 -4.06 7.65 -12.00
CA VAL A 87 -5.21 6.88 -11.56
C VAL A 87 -4.88 5.95 -10.39
N ASN A 88 -5.87 5.64 -9.56
CA ASN A 88 -5.75 4.54 -8.60
C ASN A 88 -6.09 3.23 -9.30
N ARG A 89 -5.25 2.21 -9.07
CA ARG A 89 -5.48 0.84 -9.51
C ARG A 89 -5.73 -0.05 -8.30
N TYR A 90 -6.60 -1.04 -8.49
CA TYR A 90 -7.07 -1.90 -7.41
C TYR A 90 -6.81 -3.35 -7.76
N TYR A 91 -6.32 -4.12 -6.78
CA TYR A 91 -5.90 -5.50 -6.99
C TYR A 91 -6.46 -6.42 -5.92
N VAL A 92 -6.66 -7.68 -6.31
CA VAL A 92 -6.73 -8.82 -5.42
C VAL A 92 -5.50 -9.69 -5.68
N TRP A 93 -4.74 -10.00 -4.63
CA TRP A 93 -3.47 -10.70 -4.79
C TRP A 93 -3.24 -11.77 -3.71
N GLY A 94 -2.27 -12.64 -3.95
CA GLY A 94 -1.83 -13.68 -3.01
C GLY A 94 -0.52 -14.32 -3.44
N TYR A 95 -0.02 -15.27 -2.62
CA TYR A 95 1.20 -16.02 -2.91
C TYR A 95 0.90 -17.44 -3.36
N LEU A 96 1.80 -18.03 -4.16
CA LEU A 96 1.78 -19.43 -4.53
C LEU A 96 1.97 -20.34 -3.31
N ASP A 97 2.95 -20.01 -2.46
CA ASP A 97 3.35 -20.79 -1.31
C ASP A 97 3.98 -19.94 -0.19
N ASN A 98 4.40 -20.61 0.88
CA ASN A 98 5.00 -19.97 2.06
C ASN A 98 6.38 -19.34 1.81
N THR A 99 7.03 -19.64 0.69
CA THR A 99 8.33 -19.03 0.38
C THR A 99 8.20 -17.60 -0.09
N ARG A 100 6.97 -17.18 -0.45
CA ARG A 100 6.64 -15.88 -1.04
C ARG A 100 7.43 -15.56 -2.31
N CYS A 101 8.01 -16.57 -2.96
CA CYS A 101 8.80 -16.37 -4.17
C CYS A 101 7.98 -16.03 -5.41
N CYS A 102 6.67 -16.28 -5.37
CA CYS A 102 5.79 -16.04 -6.51
C CYS A 102 4.45 -15.51 -6.01
N ASP A 103 4.13 -14.32 -6.42
CA ASP A 103 2.84 -13.69 -6.20
C ASP A 103 1.99 -13.72 -7.48
N TRP A 104 0.70 -13.51 -7.32
CA TRP A 104 -0.23 -13.29 -8.42
C TRP A 104 -1.13 -12.10 -8.05
N GLN A 105 -1.46 -11.28 -9.01
CA GLN A 105 -2.35 -10.14 -8.84
C GLN A 105 -3.34 -10.06 -9.99
N TRP A 106 -4.58 -9.71 -9.66
CA TRP A 106 -5.66 -9.47 -10.60
C TRP A 106 -6.12 -8.04 -10.44
N GLU A 107 -6.04 -7.26 -11.51
CA GLU A 107 -6.57 -5.90 -11.50
C GLU A 107 -8.09 -5.93 -11.48
N ILE A 108 -8.70 -5.02 -10.72
CA ILE A 108 -10.14 -4.88 -10.57
C ILE A 108 -10.54 -3.51 -11.08
N LYS A 109 -11.43 -3.45 -12.06
CA LYS A 109 -12.01 -2.18 -12.52
C LYS A 109 -13.10 -1.72 -11.56
N VAL A 110 -12.78 -0.73 -10.75
CA VAL A 110 -13.72 -0.12 -9.80
C VAL A 110 -14.22 1.21 -10.37
N GLU A 111 -15.52 1.36 -10.52
CA GLU A 111 -16.15 2.60 -11.01
C GLU A 111 -16.45 3.59 -9.88
N ASP A 112 -16.80 3.11 -8.69
CA ASP A 112 -17.03 3.95 -7.50
C ASP A 112 -16.15 3.48 -6.34
N ALA A 113 -15.16 4.30 -5.99
CA ALA A 113 -14.17 3.99 -4.96
C ALA A 113 -14.65 4.28 -3.52
N LYS A 114 -15.93 4.69 -3.29
CA LYS A 114 -16.38 5.18 -1.98
C LYS A 114 -16.46 4.13 -0.88
N ASN A 115 -16.64 2.87 -1.23
CA ASN A 115 -16.89 1.78 -0.24
C ASN A 115 -15.92 0.63 -0.42
N LEU A 116 -14.68 0.91 -0.79
CA LEU A 116 -13.67 -0.10 -0.95
C LEU A 116 -13.20 -0.64 0.41
N PRO A 117 -12.77 -1.92 0.47
CA PRO A 117 -12.11 -2.46 1.64
C PRO A 117 -10.84 -1.70 1.99
N ALA A 118 -10.43 -1.73 3.26
CA ALA A 118 -9.11 -1.28 3.64
C ALA A 118 -8.03 -2.16 2.96
N ASN A 119 -6.93 -1.54 2.52
CA ASN A 119 -5.78 -2.28 1.99
C ASN A 119 -5.30 -3.31 3.03
N GLY A 120 -4.98 -4.52 2.58
CA GLY A 120 -4.62 -5.65 3.46
C GLY A 120 -5.80 -6.52 3.90
N SER A 121 -7.04 -6.12 3.63
CA SER A 121 -8.22 -6.94 3.93
C SER A 121 -8.29 -8.18 3.03
N VAL A 122 -8.75 -9.30 3.58
CA VAL A 122 -9.04 -10.50 2.78
C VAL A 122 -10.42 -10.34 2.14
N VAL A 123 -10.46 -10.54 0.84
CA VAL A 123 -11.69 -10.39 0.04
C VAL A 123 -11.90 -11.57 -0.90
N SER A 124 -13.16 -11.80 -1.27
CA SER A 124 -13.55 -12.58 -2.44
C SER A 124 -14.14 -11.65 -3.47
N VAL A 125 -13.53 -11.59 -4.65
CA VAL A 125 -13.97 -10.73 -5.76
C VAL A 125 -14.57 -11.59 -6.84
N ARG A 126 -15.82 -11.32 -7.22
CA ARG A 126 -16.51 -11.97 -8.34
C ARG A 126 -16.86 -10.91 -9.39
N GLY A 127 -16.62 -11.20 -10.65
CA GLY A 127 -16.95 -10.31 -11.74
C GLY A 127 -16.65 -10.93 -13.09
N THR A 128 -16.68 -10.12 -14.15
CA THR A 128 -16.43 -10.56 -15.52
C THR A 128 -14.97 -10.29 -15.88
N PHE A 129 -14.25 -11.32 -16.30
CA PHE A 129 -12.91 -11.16 -16.87
C PHE A 129 -12.99 -10.46 -18.23
N ALA A 130 -12.22 -9.42 -18.43
CA ALA A 130 -12.26 -8.63 -19.65
C ALA A 130 -10.87 -8.15 -20.09
N SER A 131 -10.60 -8.25 -21.39
CA SER A 131 -9.44 -7.63 -22.03
C SER A 131 -9.58 -6.11 -22.00
N SER A 132 -8.48 -5.39 -21.74
CA SER A 132 -8.44 -3.93 -21.79
C SER A 132 -7.04 -3.41 -22.00
N GLN A 133 -6.89 -2.40 -22.86
CA GLN A 133 -5.63 -1.68 -23.02
C GLN A 133 -5.33 -0.73 -21.85
N ASP A 134 -6.34 -0.42 -21.04
CA ASP A 134 -6.19 0.44 -19.86
C ASP A 134 -5.76 -0.33 -18.61
N ALA A 135 -5.91 -1.67 -18.61
CA ALA A 135 -5.41 -2.53 -17.56
C ALA A 135 -3.87 -2.67 -17.66
N LEU A 136 -3.18 -2.69 -16.51
CA LEU A 136 -1.72 -2.75 -16.48
C LEU A 136 -1.18 -4.01 -17.19
N ASP A 137 -1.82 -5.16 -16.95
CA ASP A 137 -1.45 -6.45 -17.55
C ASP A 137 -2.35 -6.84 -18.74
N GLY A 138 -3.09 -5.88 -19.30
CA GLY A 138 -3.98 -6.10 -20.45
C GLY A 138 -5.35 -6.70 -20.11
N TYR A 139 -5.61 -7.01 -18.83
CA TYR A 139 -6.86 -7.64 -18.36
C TYR A 139 -7.27 -7.11 -17.00
N TRP A 140 -8.57 -7.09 -16.71
CA TRP A 140 -9.12 -6.80 -15.39
C TRP A 140 -10.42 -7.57 -15.12
N ILE A 141 -10.87 -7.54 -13.87
CA ILE A 141 -12.21 -7.97 -13.48
C ILE A 141 -13.11 -6.75 -13.51
N THR A 142 -14.12 -6.77 -14.38
CA THR A 142 -15.14 -5.71 -14.49
C THR A 142 -16.39 -6.06 -13.70
N ASN A 143 -17.18 -5.04 -13.35
CA ASN A 143 -18.41 -5.18 -12.57
C ASN A 143 -18.18 -6.01 -11.27
N PRO A 144 -17.13 -5.70 -10.49
CA PRO A 144 -16.78 -6.52 -9.35
C PRO A 144 -17.82 -6.44 -8.24
N THR A 145 -18.16 -7.60 -7.68
CA THR A 145 -18.74 -7.71 -6.34
C THR A 145 -17.63 -8.09 -5.39
N ILE A 146 -17.36 -7.27 -4.38
CA ILE A 146 -16.30 -7.48 -3.39
C ILE A 146 -16.93 -7.87 -2.07
N ASP A 147 -16.68 -9.11 -1.65
CA ASP A 147 -17.16 -9.67 -0.39
C ASP A 147 -16.00 -9.74 0.60
N VAL A 148 -16.08 -8.93 1.66
CA VAL A 148 -15.02 -8.80 2.65
C VAL A 148 -15.08 -9.95 3.64
N GLN A 149 -14.03 -10.78 3.68
CA GLN A 149 -13.90 -11.93 4.56
C GLN A 149 -13.22 -11.57 5.89
N THR A 150 -12.23 -10.67 5.85
CA THR A 150 -11.54 -10.16 7.04
C THR A 150 -11.12 -8.71 6.77
N ILE A 151 -11.40 -7.83 7.72
CA ILE A 151 -11.01 -6.42 7.65
C ILE A 151 -9.62 -6.27 8.24
N PHE A 152 -8.69 -5.70 7.48
CA PHE A 152 -7.39 -5.29 8.00
C PHE A 152 -7.54 -3.99 8.79
N VAL A 153 -7.12 -4.02 10.06
CA VAL A 153 -7.17 -2.87 10.99
C VAL A 153 -5.77 -2.39 11.39
N GLY A 154 -4.79 -2.59 10.52
CA GLY A 154 -3.45 -2.06 10.69
C GLY A 154 -3.42 -0.54 10.58
N GLU A 155 -2.25 0.02 10.86
CA GLU A 155 -2.05 1.47 10.79
C GLU A 155 -2.32 1.99 9.37
N ALA A 156 -3.23 2.95 9.28
CA ALA A 156 -3.56 3.58 8.01
C ALA A 156 -2.45 4.57 7.62
N CYS A 157 -1.84 4.36 6.45
CA CYS A 157 -1.01 5.36 5.80
C CYS A 157 -1.31 5.38 4.30
N GLU A 158 -0.99 6.48 3.64
CA GLU A 158 -1.33 6.67 2.22
C GLU A 158 -0.63 5.67 1.30
N LEU A 159 0.61 5.29 1.64
CA LEU A 159 1.45 4.35 0.91
C LEU A 159 1.81 3.17 1.82
N ASN A 160 0.82 2.33 2.14
CA ASN A 160 1.06 1.15 2.97
C ASN A 160 1.59 -0.01 2.12
N MET A 161 2.89 0.00 1.85
CA MET A 161 3.57 -1.03 1.06
C MET A 161 3.55 -2.39 1.76
N LEU A 162 3.34 -2.44 3.08
CA LEU A 162 3.19 -3.70 3.83
C LEU A 162 1.96 -4.51 3.40
N THR A 163 0.98 -3.87 2.75
CA THR A 163 -0.25 -4.53 2.26
C THR A 163 -0.17 -4.95 0.80
N MET A 164 1.00 -4.81 0.18
CA MET A 164 1.23 -5.11 -1.24
C MET A 164 1.94 -6.45 -1.40
N SER A 165 1.75 -7.10 -2.54
CA SER A 165 2.64 -8.16 -2.99
C SER A 165 4.00 -7.58 -3.40
N ASP A 166 5.02 -8.44 -3.51
CA ASP A 166 6.36 -7.99 -3.90
C ASP A 166 6.36 -7.30 -5.28
N THR A 167 5.56 -7.81 -6.22
CA THR A 167 5.36 -7.18 -7.54
C THR A 167 4.72 -5.80 -7.42
N LEU A 168 3.66 -5.65 -6.63
CA LEU A 168 2.96 -4.38 -6.46
C LEU A 168 3.80 -3.36 -5.66
N GLU A 169 4.55 -3.81 -4.66
CA GLU A 169 5.51 -2.98 -3.93
C GLU A 169 6.57 -2.43 -4.89
N ARG A 170 7.15 -3.29 -5.73
CA ARG A 170 8.10 -2.86 -6.77
C ARG A 170 7.50 -1.81 -7.70
N VAL A 171 6.27 -2.01 -8.19
CA VAL A 171 5.58 -1.03 -9.04
C VAL A 171 5.41 0.30 -8.29
N GLN A 172 5.03 0.26 -7.01
CA GLN A 172 4.86 1.47 -6.19
C GLN A 172 6.20 2.20 -5.96
N ILE A 173 7.28 1.48 -5.67
CA ILE A 173 8.63 2.06 -5.55
C ILE A 173 9.07 2.71 -6.86
N MET A 174 8.83 2.08 -8.02
CA MET A 174 9.16 2.65 -9.33
C MET A 174 8.34 3.92 -9.61
N ASN A 175 7.06 3.96 -9.24
CA ASN A 175 6.25 5.18 -9.31
C ASN A 175 6.89 6.31 -8.46
N ILE A 176 7.31 6.03 -7.22
CA ILE A 176 7.96 7.02 -6.35
C ILE A 176 9.26 7.55 -6.98
N LEU A 177 10.09 6.66 -7.52
CA LEU A 177 11.38 7.03 -8.12
C LEU A 177 11.23 7.88 -9.38
N TYR A 178 10.28 7.56 -10.25
CA TYR A 178 10.13 8.20 -11.56
C TYR A 178 9.09 9.32 -11.59
N ARG A 179 8.25 9.43 -10.58
CA ARG A 179 7.18 10.43 -10.45
C ARG A 179 7.11 10.99 -9.03
N SER A 180 8.26 11.32 -8.46
CA SER A 180 8.40 11.72 -7.05
C SER A 180 7.48 12.87 -6.66
N GLU A 181 7.20 13.79 -7.57
CA GLU A 181 6.30 14.93 -7.36
C GLU A 181 4.87 14.53 -6.99
N ALA A 182 4.40 13.37 -7.46
CA ALA A 182 3.08 12.86 -7.14
C ALA A 182 2.99 12.25 -5.73
N PHE A 183 4.15 12.01 -5.10
CA PHE A 183 4.26 11.35 -3.79
C PHE A 183 4.85 12.26 -2.72
N GLU A 184 5.22 13.50 -3.06
CA GLU A 184 5.86 14.42 -2.14
C GLU A 184 5.02 14.62 -0.86
N GLY A 185 5.64 14.38 0.29
CA GLY A 185 5.02 14.48 1.60
C GLY A 185 4.08 13.33 2.01
N LYS A 186 3.76 12.39 1.12
CA LYS A 186 2.88 11.26 1.45
C LYS A 186 3.51 10.34 2.50
N GLN A 187 2.70 9.93 3.47
CA GLN A 187 3.10 9.00 4.51
C GLN A 187 3.25 7.58 3.96
N PHE A 188 4.31 6.89 4.35
CA PHE A 188 4.57 5.50 3.94
C PHE A 188 4.81 4.57 5.12
N SER A 189 4.55 3.28 4.90
CA SER A 189 5.06 2.14 5.67
C SER A 189 5.64 1.11 4.69
N ALA A 190 6.88 0.65 4.93
CA ALA A 190 7.57 -0.26 4.04
C ALA A 190 8.46 -1.23 4.80
N TYR A 191 8.74 -2.40 4.21
CA TYR A 191 9.87 -3.25 4.56
C TYR A 191 11.02 -2.99 3.60
N GLY A 192 12.25 -3.28 4.07
CA GLY A 192 13.40 -3.23 3.21
C GLY A 192 14.63 -3.79 3.90
N ARG A 193 15.67 -4.07 3.11
CA ARG A 193 16.99 -4.47 3.61
C ARG A 193 17.98 -3.34 3.34
N VAL A 194 18.75 -2.98 4.36
CA VAL A 194 19.78 -1.95 4.24
C VAL A 194 20.87 -2.43 3.29
N LEU A 195 21.00 -1.79 2.14
CA LEU A 195 22.03 -2.08 1.15
C LEU A 195 23.30 -1.23 1.36
N SER A 196 23.11 0.04 1.69
CA SER A 196 24.19 1.01 1.97
C SER A 196 23.74 2.02 3.04
N ALA A 197 24.55 3.03 3.29
CA ALA A 197 24.23 4.10 4.24
C ALA A 197 22.99 4.93 3.83
N ASP A 198 22.64 4.92 2.58
CA ASP A 198 21.59 5.76 1.98
C ASP A 198 20.65 5.00 1.02
N THR A 199 20.79 3.68 0.92
CA THR A 199 20.02 2.87 -0.02
C THR A 199 19.36 1.69 0.68
N LEU A 200 18.05 1.59 0.53
CA LEU A 200 17.23 0.45 0.89
C LEU A 200 16.94 -0.38 -0.35
N GLN A 201 16.85 -1.69 -0.20
CA GLN A 201 16.48 -2.60 -1.29
C GLN A 201 15.39 -3.56 -0.87
N ASP A 202 14.83 -4.27 -1.84
CA ASP A 202 13.92 -5.39 -1.64
C ASP A 202 14.46 -6.36 -0.59
N PRO A 203 13.67 -6.69 0.45
CA PRO A 203 14.11 -7.60 1.50
C PRO A 203 14.16 -9.07 1.04
N TYR A 204 13.43 -9.43 -0.02
CA TYR A 204 13.27 -10.81 -0.50
C TYR A 204 14.10 -11.11 -1.75
N TYR A 205 14.21 -10.13 -2.68
CA TYR A 205 14.90 -10.31 -3.97
C TYR A 205 15.98 -9.26 -4.18
N ASP A 206 17.22 -9.71 -4.20
CA ASP A 206 18.36 -8.84 -4.46
C ASP A 206 18.22 -8.11 -5.80
N GLY A 207 18.13 -6.78 -5.75
CA GLY A 207 18.08 -5.93 -6.93
C GLY A 207 16.73 -5.82 -7.63
N SER A 208 15.64 -6.38 -7.09
CA SER A 208 14.29 -6.18 -7.63
C SER A 208 13.91 -4.70 -7.62
N TRP A 209 14.17 -4.02 -6.52
CA TRP A 209 14.08 -2.57 -6.41
C TRP A 209 15.11 -2.03 -5.41
N GLN A 210 15.48 -0.77 -5.60
CA GLN A 210 16.32 0.00 -4.69
C GLN A 210 15.78 1.41 -4.62
N ILE A 211 15.79 2.01 -3.42
CA ILE A 211 15.32 3.38 -3.21
C ILE A 211 16.21 4.11 -2.22
N PRO A 212 16.53 5.41 -2.44
CA PRO A 212 17.19 6.22 -1.44
C PRO A 212 16.38 6.32 -0.16
N PHE A 213 17.04 6.29 1.00
CA PHE A 213 16.38 6.49 2.28
C PHE A 213 17.24 7.24 3.27
N THR A 214 16.59 7.84 4.25
CA THR A 214 17.24 8.47 5.40
C THR A 214 16.52 8.04 6.67
N VAL A 215 17.27 7.96 7.79
CA VAL A 215 16.71 7.60 9.11
C VAL A 215 17.22 8.56 10.16
N PRO A 216 16.43 8.86 11.21
CA PRO A 216 16.92 9.59 12.36
C PRO A 216 17.80 8.67 13.21
N GLY A 217 19.01 9.13 13.56
CA GLY A 217 19.90 8.41 14.47
C GLY A 217 20.85 7.41 13.81
N GLU A 218 21.16 6.34 14.52
CA GLU A 218 22.16 5.35 14.06
C GLU A 218 21.58 4.42 13.01
N LEU A 219 22.30 4.31 11.89
CA LEU A 219 21.92 3.41 10.80
C LEU A 219 22.16 1.94 11.22
N PRO A 220 21.22 1.02 10.95
CA PRO A 220 21.45 -0.41 11.11
C PRO A 220 22.59 -0.91 10.21
N ALA A 221 23.18 -2.04 10.59
CA ALA A 221 24.21 -2.69 9.79
C ALA A 221 23.70 -3.03 8.39
N ILE A 222 24.57 -2.98 7.38
CA ILE A 222 24.26 -3.45 6.03
C ILE A 222 23.80 -4.91 6.10
N GLY A 223 22.74 -5.23 5.37
CA GLY A 223 22.11 -6.55 5.37
C GLY A 223 20.93 -6.69 6.35
N THR A 224 20.77 -5.76 7.31
CA THR A 224 19.66 -5.81 8.28
C THR A 224 18.32 -5.55 7.58
N THR A 225 17.32 -6.39 7.85
CA THR A 225 15.95 -6.16 7.44
C THR A 225 15.25 -5.22 8.42
N VAL A 226 14.55 -4.23 7.89
CA VAL A 226 13.93 -3.16 8.68
C VAL A 226 12.49 -2.91 8.24
N SER A 227 11.67 -2.49 9.20
CA SER A 227 10.39 -1.82 8.95
C SER A 227 10.57 -0.32 9.13
N LEU A 228 10.10 0.46 8.18
CA LEU A 228 10.25 1.90 8.10
C LEU A 228 8.89 2.57 8.02
N ARG A 229 8.78 3.73 8.67
CA ARG A 229 7.63 4.63 8.54
C ARG A 229 8.11 6.05 8.43
N GLY A 230 7.48 6.83 7.58
CA GLY A 230 7.88 8.21 7.36
C GLY A 230 7.12 8.86 6.22
N LYS A 231 7.78 9.71 5.49
CA LYS A 231 7.23 10.41 4.32
C LYS A 231 8.15 10.30 3.12
N VAL A 232 7.58 10.40 1.94
CA VAL A 232 8.37 10.53 0.69
C VAL A 232 8.84 11.98 0.55
N VAL A 233 10.13 12.16 0.29
CA VAL A 233 10.76 13.47 0.06
C VAL A 233 11.69 13.37 -1.12
N SER A 234 11.42 14.11 -2.18
CA SER A 234 12.25 14.16 -3.40
C SER A 234 12.60 12.77 -3.97
N GLY A 235 11.66 11.84 -3.92
CA GLY A 235 11.83 10.48 -4.43
C GLY A 235 12.60 9.54 -3.49
N ALA A 236 12.88 9.95 -2.25
CA ALA A 236 13.48 9.15 -1.20
C ALA A 236 12.48 8.85 -0.07
N LEU A 237 12.75 7.80 0.70
CA LEU A 237 12.01 7.46 1.92
C LEU A 237 12.67 8.16 3.12
N GLU A 238 12.11 9.27 3.60
CA GLU A 238 12.54 9.93 4.84
C GLU A 238 11.82 9.28 6.01
N ALA A 239 12.50 8.33 6.68
CA ALA A 239 11.91 7.60 7.78
C ALA A 239 11.85 8.47 9.06
N ALA A 240 10.69 8.53 9.68
CA ALA A 240 10.51 9.08 11.03
C ALA A 240 10.78 8.02 12.10
N SER A 241 10.61 6.74 11.77
CA SER A 241 10.91 5.61 12.65
C SER A 241 11.45 4.42 11.85
N LEU A 242 12.28 3.62 12.52
CA LEU A 242 12.85 2.38 12.01
C LEU A 242 12.82 1.33 13.09
N THR A 243 12.41 0.11 12.73
CA THR A 243 12.42 -1.08 13.60
C THR A 243 13.19 -2.20 12.89
N LYS A 244 14.19 -2.79 13.56
CA LYS A 244 14.88 -4.00 13.07
C LYS A 244 13.95 -5.19 13.19
N LEU A 245 13.94 -6.08 12.18
CA LEU A 245 13.08 -7.27 12.13
C LEU A 245 13.85 -8.57 12.38
N ASP A 246 15.18 -8.56 12.35
CA ASP A 246 16.14 -9.67 12.55
C ASP A 246 17.14 -9.39 13.66
#